data_b84ba27ff764c5e5af283112cdad5316
#
_entry.id   b84ba27ff764c5e5af283112cdad5316
#
_cell.length_a   1.000
_cell.length_b   1.000
_cell.length_c   1.000
_cell.angle_alpha   90.00
_cell.angle_beta   90.00
_cell.angle_gamma   90.00
#
_symmetry.space_group_name_H-M   'P 1'
#
loop_
_entity.id
_entity.type
_entity.pdbx_description
1 polymer ?
#
loop_
_entity_poly.entity_id
_entity_poly.type
_entity_poly.pdbx_seq_one_letter_code
_entity_poly.pdbx_strand_id
1 'polypeptide(L)'
;MTDIASLIRVLQLFKPDEVYNLAAQSHVRISFDQPIYTTNVVALGTLNLLEAVKLTNKNVKVYQASSSEMFGNSFDDDGYQRETTPLKPVSPYGCAKVYAYNISCNYKNSYDMYISNGILFNHESPRRGTNFVTNKVVKEAVKIKYGLSDKLMLGNLDATRDWGHAKDYVKAMVMILEQDKPDDFVCATGISNS
;
A
#
# COMPACT_ATOMS: atom_id res chain seq x y z
N MET A 1 -0.53 15.17 -1.41
CA MET A 1 0.57 14.57 -0.61
C MET A 1 1.85 15.42 -0.64
N THR A 2 2.18 16.06 -1.75
CA THR A 2 3.41 16.88 -1.89
C THR A 2 3.30 18.31 -1.37
N ASP A 3 2.11 18.74 -0.93
CA ASP A 3 1.84 20.06 -0.35
C ASP A 3 1.35 19.92 1.10
N ILE A 4 2.27 20.11 2.03
CA ILE A 4 1.98 20.02 3.47
C ILE A 4 1.00 21.08 3.95
N ALA A 5 1.01 22.29 3.37
CA ALA A 5 0.11 23.36 3.78
C ALA A 5 -1.35 22.99 3.49
N SER A 6 -1.63 22.36 2.34
CA SER A 6 -2.95 21.83 2.04
C SER A 6 -3.37 20.70 2.99
N LEU A 7 -2.46 19.81 3.37
CA LEU A 7 -2.74 18.75 4.36
C LEU A 7 -3.11 19.35 5.73
N ILE A 8 -2.32 20.30 6.23
CA ILE A 8 -2.60 21.01 7.49
C ILE A 8 -3.98 21.67 7.44
N ARG A 9 -4.29 22.40 6.36
CA ARG A 9 -5.57 23.07 6.20
C ARG A 9 -6.75 22.10 6.24
N VAL A 10 -6.64 20.96 5.56
CA VAL A 10 -7.68 19.92 5.54
C VAL A 10 -7.87 19.32 6.93
N LEU A 11 -6.79 18.95 7.61
CA LEU A 11 -6.85 18.40 8.97
C LEU A 11 -7.45 19.39 9.98
N GLN A 12 -7.11 20.68 9.90
CA GLN A 12 -7.69 21.72 10.75
C GLN A 12 -9.18 21.95 10.47
N LEU A 13 -9.59 21.86 9.21
CA LEU A 13 -10.99 22.06 8.79
C LEU A 13 -11.89 20.90 9.25
N PHE A 14 -11.47 19.67 8.99
CA PHE A 14 -12.30 18.49 9.24
C PHE A 14 -12.13 17.86 10.61
N LYS A 15 -10.98 18.10 11.27
CA LYS A 15 -10.63 17.56 12.60
C LYS A 15 -10.97 16.07 12.72
N PRO A 16 -10.45 15.22 11.85
CA PRO A 16 -10.78 13.79 11.84
C PRO A 16 -10.25 13.10 13.10
N ASP A 17 -10.92 12.04 13.54
CA ASP A 17 -10.45 11.13 14.58
C ASP A 17 -9.49 10.08 13.99
N GLU A 18 -9.67 9.74 12.71
CA GLU A 18 -8.91 8.73 12.00
C GLU A 18 -8.48 9.23 10.61
N VAL A 19 -7.27 8.86 10.22
CA VAL A 19 -6.72 9.16 8.88
C VAL A 19 -6.24 7.87 8.22
N TYR A 20 -6.79 7.54 7.08
CA TYR A 20 -6.37 6.40 6.26
C TYR A 20 -5.53 6.87 5.08
N ASN A 21 -4.21 6.73 5.17
CA ASN A 21 -3.31 7.08 4.08
C ASN A 21 -3.23 5.96 3.04
N LEU A 22 -4.05 6.08 2.00
CA LEU A 22 -4.05 5.18 0.84
C LEU A 22 -3.42 5.84 -0.40
N ALA A 23 -2.93 7.07 -0.27
CA ALA A 23 -2.40 7.85 -1.38
C ALA A 23 -1.04 7.32 -1.85
N ALA A 24 -0.96 6.92 -3.10
CA ALA A 24 0.27 6.43 -3.71
C ALA A 24 0.20 6.48 -5.26
N GLN A 25 1.35 6.59 -5.92
CA GLN A 25 1.54 6.00 -7.23
C GLN A 25 1.80 4.51 -7.00
N SER A 26 0.79 3.64 -7.22
CA SER A 26 0.81 2.25 -6.75
C SER A 26 1.15 1.21 -7.83
N HIS A 27 1.42 1.64 -9.06
CA HIS A 27 1.76 0.71 -10.14
C HIS A 27 3.27 0.49 -10.19
N VAL A 28 3.71 -0.75 -9.86
CA VAL A 28 5.13 -1.10 -9.75
C VAL A 28 5.90 -0.77 -11.03
N ARG A 29 5.40 -1.16 -12.22
CA ARG A 29 6.09 -0.88 -13.48
C ARG A 29 6.29 0.61 -13.72
N ILE A 30 5.27 1.45 -13.46
CA ILE A 30 5.35 2.90 -13.63
C ILE A 30 6.41 3.50 -12.70
N SER A 31 6.68 2.89 -11.55
CA SER A 31 7.71 3.40 -10.63
C SER A 31 9.12 3.37 -11.23
N PHE A 32 9.41 2.46 -12.17
CA PHE A 32 10.67 2.45 -12.90
C PHE A 32 10.75 3.57 -13.93
N ASP A 33 9.63 3.93 -14.54
CA ASP A 33 9.57 5.01 -15.53
C ASP A 33 9.50 6.40 -14.86
N GLN A 34 8.94 6.47 -13.63
CA GLN A 34 8.73 7.71 -12.87
C GLN A 34 9.18 7.55 -11.39
N PRO A 35 10.47 7.25 -11.14
CA PRO A 35 10.94 6.97 -9.77
C PRO A 35 10.87 8.20 -8.86
N ILE A 36 11.18 9.39 -9.36
CA ILE A 36 11.13 10.64 -8.58
C ILE A 36 9.69 10.96 -8.17
N TYR A 37 8.74 10.88 -9.10
CA TYR A 37 7.33 11.12 -8.80
C TYR A 37 6.81 10.10 -7.77
N THR A 38 7.14 8.83 -7.95
CA THR A 38 6.76 7.76 -7.01
C THR A 38 7.32 8.03 -5.61
N THR A 39 8.60 8.40 -5.50
CA THR A 39 9.24 8.72 -4.23
C THR A 39 8.59 9.94 -3.57
N ASN A 40 8.36 11.01 -4.32
CA ASN A 40 7.74 12.23 -3.80
C ASN A 40 6.34 11.98 -3.26
N VAL A 41 5.52 11.19 -3.96
CA VAL A 41 4.13 10.93 -3.54
C VAL A 41 4.08 9.91 -2.41
N VAL A 42 4.84 8.81 -2.49
CA VAL A 42 4.73 7.69 -1.54
C VAL A 42 5.59 7.92 -0.31
N ALA A 43 6.87 8.23 -0.47
CA ALA A 43 7.80 8.40 0.64
C ALA A 43 7.65 9.78 1.31
N LEU A 44 7.97 10.84 0.58
CA LEU A 44 7.89 12.20 1.13
C LEU A 44 6.45 12.62 1.41
N GLY A 45 5.49 12.16 0.61
CA GLY A 45 4.07 12.40 0.88
C GLY A 45 3.60 11.81 2.21
N THR A 46 4.09 10.63 2.59
CA THR A 46 3.82 10.06 3.92
C THR A 46 4.44 10.91 5.01
N LEU A 47 5.70 11.32 4.87
CA LEU A 47 6.34 12.23 5.83
C LEU A 47 5.56 13.54 5.99
N ASN A 48 5.13 14.16 4.90
CA ASN A 48 4.33 15.40 4.94
C ASN A 48 3.01 15.19 5.70
N LEU A 49 2.34 14.05 5.49
CA LEU A 49 1.11 13.74 6.22
C LEU A 49 1.36 13.56 7.72
N LEU A 50 2.40 12.81 8.09
CA LEU A 50 2.74 12.59 9.51
C LEU A 50 3.12 13.90 10.21
N GLU A 51 3.90 14.78 9.56
CA GLU A 51 4.19 16.12 10.08
C GLU A 51 2.90 16.95 10.20
N ALA A 52 2.02 16.93 9.21
CA ALA A 52 0.76 17.66 9.26
C ALA A 52 -0.13 17.16 10.41
N VAL A 53 -0.25 15.85 10.62
CA VAL A 53 -0.98 15.27 11.76
C VAL A 53 -0.35 15.68 13.08
N LYS A 54 0.97 15.54 13.22
CA LYS A 54 1.70 15.93 14.44
C LYS A 54 1.48 17.40 14.81
N LEU A 55 1.51 18.29 13.82
CA LEU A 55 1.34 19.75 14.01
C LEU A 55 -0.11 20.14 14.29
N THR A 56 -1.09 19.37 13.86
CA THR A 56 -2.52 19.72 14.03
C THR A 56 -3.16 19.01 15.21
N ASN A 57 -3.06 17.71 15.28
CA ASN A 57 -3.56 16.88 16.38
C ASN A 57 -2.86 15.51 16.39
N LYS A 58 -1.84 15.34 17.23
CA LYS A 58 -1.07 14.08 17.33
C LYS A 58 -1.88 12.88 17.86
N ASN A 59 -3.07 13.12 18.43
CA ASN A 59 -3.94 12.06 18.96
C ASN A 59 -4.81 11.39 17.88
N VAL A 60 -4.77 11.89 16.65
CA VAL A 60 -5.43 11.26 15.50
C VAL A 60 -4.83 9.89 15.25
N LYS A 61 -5.67 8.86 15.10
CA LYS A 61 -5.23 7.53 14.68
C LYS A 61 -4.90 7.54 13.19
N VAL A 62 -3.71 7.05 12.82
CA VAL A 62 -3.26 7.02 11.43
C VAL A 62 -3.07 5.58 10.97
N TYR A 63 -3.79 5.20 9.92
CA TYR A 63 -3.51 3.98 9.16
C TYR A 63 -2.59 4.33 7.98
N GLN A 64 -1.44 3.67 7.91
CA GLN A 64 -0.52 3.76 6.77
C GLN A 64 -0.63 2.51 5.90
N ALA A 65 -1.06 2.67 4.66
CA ALA A 65 -1.05 1.57 3.70
C ALA A 65 0.38 1.24 3.28
N SER A 66 0.87 0.16 3.81
CA SER A 66 2.13 -0.48 3.42
C SER A 66 1.88 -1.55 2.35
N SER A 67 2.87 -2.32 1.95
CA SER A 67 2.77 -3.24 0.80
C SER A 67 3.67 -4.44 0.95
N SER A 68 3.23 -5.62 0.51
CA SER A 68 4.06 -6.81 0.36
C SER A 68 5.26 -6.61 -0.58
N GLU A 69 5.22 -5.64 -1.49
CA GLU A 69 6.36 -5.25 -2.35
C GLU A 69 7.58 -4.76 -1.54
N MET A 70 7.41 -4.43 -0.27
CA MET A 70 8.52 -4.11 0.64
C MET A 70 9.41 -5.31 0.94
N PHE A 71 8.86 -6.51 0.95
CA PHE A 71 9.62 -7.74 1.19
C PHE A 71 10.54 -8.09 0.01
N GLY A 72 10.16 -7.70 -1.22
CA GLY A 72 10.85 -8.14 -2.43
C GLY A 72 10.84 -9.68 -2.54
N ASN A 73 12.05 -10.26 -2.56
CA ASN A 73 12.24 -11.72 -2.59
C ASN A 73 12.65 -12.30 -1.22
N SER A 74 12.39 -11.59 -0.11
CA SER A 74 12.65 -12.11 1.23
C SER A 74 11.49 -12.95 1.72
N PHE A 75 11.83 -14.09 2.31
CA PHE A 75 10.91 -15.01 2.97
C PHE A 75 11.58 -15.49 4.26
N ASP A 76 10.78 -15.92 5.22
CA ASP A 76 11.24 -16.66 6.38
C ASP A 76 11.60 -18.10 5.96
N ASP A 77 12.27 -18.87 6.82
CA ASP A 77 12.75 -20.22 6.50
C ASP A 77 11.62 -21.19 6.10
N ASP A 78 10.40 -20.91 6.54
CA ASP A 78 9.20 -21.70 6.20
C ASP A 78 8.47 -21.21 4.93
N GLY A 79 9.04 -20.22 4.22
CA GLY A 79 8.49 -19.69 2.97
C GLY A 79 7.39 -18.65 3.11
N TYR A 80 7.10 -18.20 4.33
CA TYR A 80 6.11 -17.14 4.57
C TYR A 80 6.75 -15.77 4.73
N GLN A 81 5.93 -14.72 4.64
CA GLN A 81 6.29 -13.33 4.89
C GLN A 81 5.44 -12.80 6.04
N ARG A 82 6.10 -12.28 7.08
CA ARG A 82 5.51 -11.79 8.32
C ARG A 82 5.99 -10.37 8.62
N GLU A 83 5.47 -9.76 9.67
CA GLU A 83 5.88 -8.43 10.13
C GLU A 83 7.38 -8.36 10.47
N THR A 84 7.99 -9.49 10.82
CA THR A 84 9.42 -9.62 11.15
C THR A 84 10.32 -9.98 9.98
N THR A 85 9.75 -10.36 8.83
CA THR A 85 10.51 -10.72 7.64
C THR A 85 11.31 -9.51 7.12
N PRO A 86 12.61 -9.66 6.80
CA PRO A 86 13.43 -8.57 6.32
C PRO A 86 12.87 -7.87 5.07
N LEU A 87 12.84 -6.55 5.09
CA LEU A 87 12.39 -5.73 3.96
C LEU A 87 13.55 -5.54 2.96
N LYS A 88 13.44 -6.15 1.77
CA LYS A 88 14.45 -6.08 0.68
C LYS A 88 13.76 -5.77 -0.66
N PRO A 89 13.22 -4.54 -0.81
CA PRO A 89 12.46 -4.16 -1.99
C PRO A 89 13.29 -4.22 -3.27
N VAL A 90 12.65 -4.62 -4.38
CA VAL A 90 13.29 -4.77 -5.70
C VAL A 90 12.73 -3.78 -6.74
N SER A 91 11.97 -2.78 -6.32
CA SER A 91 11.40 -1.75 -7.18
C SER A 91 11.44 -0.37 -6.50
N PRO A 92 11.47 0.74 -7.28
CA PRO A 92 11.37 2.10 -6.71
C PRO A 92 10.11 2.30 -5.86
N TYR A 93 8.99 1.69 -6.25
CA TYR A 93 7.77 1.68 -5.46
C TYR A 93 7.97 0.97 -4.10
N GLY A 94 8.55 -0.24 -4.11
CA GLY A 94 8.86 -0.97 -2.88
C GLY A 94 9.80 -0.19 -1.97
N CYS A 95 10.86 0.43 -2.52
CA CYS A 95 11.78 1.29 -1.77
C CYS A 95 11.05 2.48 -1.12
N ALA A 96 10.16 3.14 -1.86
CA ALA A 96 9.37 4.26 -1.34
C ALA A 96 8.40 3.81 -0.23
N LYS A 97 7.81 2.61 -0.35
CA LYS A 97 6.96 2.00 0.70
C LYS A 97 7.76 1.61 1.95
N VAL A 98 8.99 1.11 1.80
CA VAL A 98 9.89 0.84 2.94
C VAL A 98 10.23 2.14 3.68
N TYR A 99 10.52 3.23 2.97
CA TYR A 99 10.70 4.53 3.61
C TYR A 99 9.45 4.94 4.39
N ALA A 100 8.26 4.88 3.74
CA ALA A 100 6.99 5.25 4.35
C ALA A 100 6.67 4.42 5.61
N TYR A 101 6.93 3.13 5.57
CA TYR A 101 6.82 2.21 6.70
C TYR A 101 7.74 2.61 7.86
N ASN A 102 9.04 2.75 7.58
CA ASN A 102 10.03 3.06 8.62
C ASN A 102 9.81 4.43 9.25
N ILE A 103 9.45 5.47 8.45
CA ILE A 103 9.16 6.78 9.01
C ILE A 103 7.88 6.75 9.87
N SER A 104 6.87 5.95 9.52
CA SER A 104 5.69 5.71 10.33
C SER A 104 6.03 5.07 11.67
N CYS A 105 6.87 4.03 11.68
CA CYS A 105 7.39 3.41 12.91
C CYS A 105 8.21 4.40 13.75
N ASN A 106 9.03 5.23 13.11
CA ASN A 106 9.79 6.26 13.80
C ASN A 106 8.87 7.27 14.50
N TYR A 107 7.84 7.79 13.81
CA TYR A 107 6.89 8.74 14.37
C TYR A 107 6.05 8.13 15.49
N LYS A 108 5.62 6.87 15.34
CA LYS A 108 4.96 6.09 16.40
C LYS A 108 5.80 6.10 17.68
N ASN A 109 7.08 5.77 17.57
CA ASN A 109 7.96 5.57 18.73
C ASN A 109 8.51 6.89 19.30
N SER A 110 8.83 7.88 18.43
CA SER A 110 9.50 9.11 18.86
C SER A 110 8.54 10.20 19.34
N TYR A 111 7.30 10.21 18.85
CA TYR A 111 6.32 11.26 19.16
C TYR A 111 5.07 10.74 19.88
N ASP A 112 5.03 9.43 20.19
CA ASP A 112 3.89 8.80 20.84
C ASP A 112 2.58 9.02 20.05
N MET A 113 2.67 8.84 18.74
CA MET A 113 1.53 8.93 17.83
C MET A 113 0.92 7.56 17.60
N TYR A 114 -0.41 7.49 17.53
CA TYR A 114 -1.07 6.25 17.14
C TYR A 114 -0.96 6.06 15.62
N ILE A 115 0.00 5.24 15.18
CA ILE A 115 0.23 4.93 13.76
C ILE A 115 0.33 3.42 13.59
N SER A 116 -0.55 2.84 12.79
CA SER A 116 -0.51 1.42 12.43
C SER A 116 -0.25 1.23 10.94
N ASN A 117 0.63 0.28 10.60
CA ASN A 117 0.88 -0.10 9.22
C ASN A 117 0.11 -1.37 8.85
N GLY A 118 -0.62 -1.33 7.74
CA GLY A 118 -1.15 -2.55 7.12
C GLY A 118 -0.26 -2.97 5.95
N ILE A 119 0.48 -4.06 6.09
CA ILE A 119 1.32 -4.64 5.04
C ILE A 119 0.44 -5.51 4.15
N LEU A 120 -0.17 -4.88 3.15
CA LEU A 120 -1.19 -5.51 2.33
C LEU A 120 -0.59 -6.27 1.17
N PHE A 121 -1.07 -7.49 0.97
CA PHE A 121 -0.88 -8.24 -0.27
C PHE A 121 -1.87 -7.76 -1.35
N ASN A 122 -1.86 -8.37 -2.53
CA ASN A 122 -2.68 -7.89 -3.64
C ASN A 122 -4.17 -8.04 -3.31
N HIS A 123 -4.93 -7.00 -3.53
CA HIS A 123 -6.36 -7.01 -3.27
C HIS A 123 -7.11 -6.36 -4.44
N GLU A 124 -8.08 -7.08 -4.93
CA GLU A 124 -8.70 -6.85 -6.21
C GLU A 124 -10.21 -6.65 -6.10
N SER A 125 -10.79 -5.99 -7.08
CA SER A 125 -12.24 -5.84 -7.21
C SER A 125 -12.60 -5.43 -8.64
N PRO A 126 -13.89 -5.40 -9.01
CA PRO A 126 -14.35 -4.83 -10.29
C PRO A 126 -13.91 -3.37 -10.52
N ARG A 127 -13.52 -2.66 -9.45
CA ARG A 127 -13.02 -1.27 -9.50
C ARG A 127 -11.50 -1.15 -9.69
N ARG A 128 -10.78 -2.28 -9.76
CA ARG A 128 -9.32 -2.26 -9.97
C ARG A 128 -8.97 -1.56 -11.28
N GLY A 129 -7.91 -0.78 -11.30
CA GLY A 129 -7.43 -0.11 -12.52
C GLY A 129 -7.11 -1.10 -13.66
N THR A 130 -7.32 -0.70 -14.89
CA THR A 130 -7.21 -1.57 -16.08
C THR A 130 -5.80 -2.00 -16.43
N ASN A 131 -4.79 -1.34 -15.90
CA ASN A 131 -3.36 -1.69 -16.03
C ASN A 131 -2.89 -2.74 -15.02
N PHE A 132 -3.72 -3.13 -14.05
CA PHE A 132 -3.41 -4.22 -13.14
C PHE A 132 -3.85 -5.56 -13.73
N VAL A 133 -3.06 -6.60 -13.44
CA VAL A 133 -3.13 -7.90 -14.13
C VAL A 133 -4.53 -8.52 -14.12
N THR A 134 -5.21 -8.53 -12.99
CA THR A 134 -6.54 -9.15 -12.86
C THR A 134 -7.58 -8.49 -13.75
N ASN A 135 -7.70 -7.16 -13.71
CA ASN A 135 -8.65 -6.44 -14.57
C ASN A 135 -8.24 -6.52 -16.06
N LYS A 136 -6.93 -6.46 -16.34
CA LYS A 136 -6.38 -6.64 -17.69
C LYS A 136 -6.77 -7.99 -18.27
N VAL A 137 -6.56 -9.08 -17.51
CA VAL A 137 -6.91 -10.45 -17.95
C VAL A 137 -8.39 -10.56 -18.25
N VAL A 138 -9.25 -10.13 -17.33
CA VAL A 138 -10.71 -10.21 -17.53
C VAL A 138 -11.16 -9.42 -18.76
N LYS A 139 -10.68 -8.19 -18.94
CA LYS A 139 -11.05 -7.36 -20.08
C LYS A 139 -10.57 -7.94 -21.42
N GLU A 140 -9.32 -8.38 -21.49
CA GLU A 140 -8.78 -8.96 -22.73
C GLU A 140 -9.43 -10.29 -23.05
N ALA A 141 -9.72 -11.14 -22.06
CA ALA A 141 -10.46 -12.39 -22.29
C ALA A 141 -11.86 -12.12 -22.89
N VAL A 142 -12.57 -11.10 -22.38
CA VAL A 142 -13.86 -10.69 -22.95
C VAL A 142 -13.68 -10.17 -24.38
N LYS A 143 -12.68 -9.33 -24.67
CA LYS A 143 -12.42 -8.85 -26.04
C LYS A 143 -12.12 -9.99 -27.01
N ILE A 144 -11.30 -10.97 -26.59
CA ILE A 144 -10.99 -12.16 -27.41
C ILE A 144 -12.29 -12.93 -27.70
N LYS A 145 -13.13 -13.15 -26.69
CA LYS A 145 -14.42 -13.85 -26.86
C LYS A 145 -15.33 -13.19 -27.90
N TYR A 146 -15.29 -11.85 -27.99
CA TYR A 146 -16.11 -11.08 -28.93
C TYR A 146 -15.40 -10.72 -30.25
N GLY A 147 -14.20 -11.29 -30.51
CA GLY A 147 -13.42 -11.03 -31.73
C GLY A 147 -12.85 -9.61 -31.82
N LEU A 148 -12.73 -8.90 -30.71
CA LEU A 148 -12.18 -7.55 -30.64
C LEU A 148 -10.67 -7.53 -30.36
N SER A 149 -10.08 -8.66 -30.04
CA SER A 149 -8.65 -8.88 -29.85
C SER A 149 -8.31 -10.34 -30.13
N ASP A 150 -7.08 -10.60 -30.59
CA ASP A 150 -6.64 -11.98 -30.93
C ASP A 150 -5.81 -12.61 -29.82
N LYS A 151 -5.28 -11.80 -28.88
CA LYS A 151 -4.34 -12.27 -27.86
C LYS A 151 -4.34 -11.43 -26.60
N LEU A 152 -4.02 -12.07 -25.49
CA LEU A 152 -3.71 -11.45 -24.21
C LEU A 152 -2.18 -11.34 -24.06
N MET A 153 -1.67 -10.11 -23.93
CA MET A 153 -0.25 -9.85 -23.69
C MET A 153 0.01 -9.72 -22.18
N LEU A 154 0.70 -10.71 -21.61
CA LEU A 154 1.14 -10.70 -20.22
C LEU A 154 2.67 -10.61 -20.13
N GLY A 155 3.19 -10.24 -18.96
CA GLY A 155 4.62 -10.24 -18.66
C GLY A 155 5.10 -11.63 -18.24
N ASN A 156 5.68 -11.75 -17.04
CA ASN A 156 6.12 -13.01 -16.47
C ASN A 156 4.92 -13.87 -16.07
N LEU A 157 4.78 -15.05 -16.70
CA LEU A 157 3.69 -15.99 -16.43
C LEU A 157 3.95 -16.87 -15.19
N ASP A 158 5.21 -16.96 -14.75
CA ASP A 158 5.60 -17.78 -13.59
C ASP A 158 5.49 -17.00 -12.27
N ALA A 159 5.12 -15.72 -12.34
CA ALA A 159 4.97 -14.90 -11.14
C ALA A 159 3.72 -15.32 -10.34
N THR A 160 3.93 -15.71 -9.09
CA THR A 160 2.85 -16.01 -8.15
C THR A 160 2.51 -14.80 -7.29
N ARG A 161 1.25 -14.67 -6.92
CA ARG A 161 0.74 -13.60 -6.05
C ARG A 161 -0.35 -14.14 -5.14
N ASP A 162 -0.41 -13.58 -3.93
CA ASP A 162 -1.57 -13.71 -3.06
C ASP A 162 -2.59 -12.63 -3.46
N TRP A 163 -3.80 -13.02 -3.84
CA TRP A 163 -4.88 -12.11 -4.19
C TRP A 163 -6.09 -12.31 -3.28
N GLY A 164 -6.49 -11.25 -2.61
CA GLY A 164 -7.72 -11.19 -1.87
C GLY A 164 -8.75 -10.24 -2.46
N HIS A 165 -9.92 -10.15 -1.87
CA HIS A 165 -10.95 -9.20 -2.29
C HIS A 165 -10.80 -7.88 -1.52
N ALA A 166 -10.83 -6.74 -2.23
CA ALA A 166 -10.61 -5.41 -1.64
C ALA A 166 -11.57 -5.07 -0.48
N LYS A 167 -12.79 -5.63 -0.47
CA LYS A 167 -13.74 -5.47 0.64
C LYS A 167 -13.20 -5.99 1.97
N ASP A 168 -12.51 -7.13 1.95
CA ASP A 168 -11.97 -7.75 3.15
C ASP A 168 -10.77 -6.95 3.65
N TYR A 169 -9.93 -6.47 2.74
CA TYR A 169 -8.80 -5.61 3.09
C TYR A 169 -9.23 -4.25 3.67
N VAL A 170 -10.27 -3.63 3.13
CA VAL A 170 -10.86 -2.40 3.72
C VAL A 170 -11.38 -2.67 5.14
N LYS A 171 -12.02 -3.82 5.35
CA LYS A 171 -12.46 -4.24 6.68
C LYS A 171 -11.29 -4.43 7.64
N ALA A 172 -10.21 -5.07 7.17
CA ALA A 172 -8.98 -5.21 7.96
C ALA A 172 -8.36 -3.84 8.30
N MET A 173 -8.35 -2.86 7.39
CA MET A 173 -7.86 -1.51 7.67
C MET A 173 -8.60 -0.85 8.84
N VAL A 174 -9.92 -0.99 8.89
CA VAL A 174 -10.74 -0.48 10.00
C VAL A 174 -10.39 -1.22 11.31
N MET A 175 -10.38 -2.56 11.28
CA MET A 175 -10.05 -3.39 12.45
C MET A 175 -8.64 -3.10 13.01
N ILE A 176 -7.69 -2.71 12.17
CA ILE A 176 -6.33 -2.32 12.57
C ILE A 176 -6.37 -1.04 13.42
N LEU A 177 -7.19 -0.04 13.07
CA LEU A 177 -7.32 1.18 13.87
C LEU A 177 -8.24 1.03 15.09
N GLU A 178 -9.05 -0.02 15.16
CA GLU A 178 -9.86 -0.36 16.32
C GLU A 178 -9.05 -1.00 17.46
N GLN A 179 -7.79 -1.38 17.23
CA GLN A 179 -6.93 -1.95 18.27
C GLN A 179 -6.64 -0.95 19.38
N ASP A 180 -6.40 -1.44 20.59
CA ASP A 180 -6.05 -0.60 21.75
C ASP A 180 -4.68 0.08 21.61
N LYS A 181 -3.76 -0.57 20.89
CA LYS A 181 -2.39 -0.08 20.67
C LYS A 181 -2.03 -0.15 19.18
N PRO A 182 -1.24 0.83 18.69
CA PRO A 182 -0.76 0.80 17.32
C PRO A 182 0.26 -0.33 17.12
N ASP A 183 0.10 -1.07 16.03
CA ASP A 183 1.05 -2.10 15.63
C ASP A 183 1.06 -2.25 14.10
N ASP A 184 1.91 -3.13 13.59
CA ASP A 184 2.05 -3.43 12.19
C ASP A 184 1.42 -4.80 11.90
N PHE A 185 0.68 -4.92 10.79
CA PHE A 185 -0.12 -6.11 10.49
C PHE A 185 0.06 -6.53 9.03
N VAL A 186 0.42 -7.79 8.81
CA VAL A 186 0.36 -8.41 7.49
C VAL A 186 -1.08 -8.82 7.19
N CYS A 187 -1.59 -8.42 6.01
CA CYS A 187 -2.90 -8.78 5.51
C CYS A 187 -2.76 -9.53 4.18
N ALA A 188 -3.05 -10.82 4.21
CA ALA A 188 -2.96 -11.75 3.08
C ALA A 188 -4.06 -12.80 3.18
N THR A 189 -4.28 -13.55 2.09
CA THR A 189 -5.17 -14.73 2.12
C THR A 189 -4.41 -16.00 2.55
N GLY A 190 -3.09 -16.00 2.46
CA GLY A 190 -2.23 -17.16 2.67
C GLY A 190 -2.19 -18.13 1.47
N ILE A 191 -2.80 -17.76 0.34
CA ILE A 191 -2.88 -18.59 -0.86
C ILE A 191 -2.23 -17.85 -2.03
N SER A 192 -1.14 -18.41 -2.56
CA SER A 192 -0.47 -17.90 -3.76
C SER A 192 -1.00 -18.57 -5.01
N ASN A 193 -1.27 -17.78 -6.05
CA ASN A 193 -1.74 -18.21 -7.36
C ASN A 193 -0.84 -17.63 -8.46
N SER A 194 -0.66 -18.38 -9.56
CA SER A 194 0.05 -17.97 -10.79
C SER A 194 -0.92 -17.44 -11.85
#